data_5752ed088b19a1896d2c2c4c2b152fe2
#
_entry.id   5752ed088b19a1896d2c2c4c2b152fe2
#
_cell.length_a   1.000
_cell.length_b   1.000
_cell.length_c   1.000
_cell.angle_alpha   90.00
_cell.angle_beta   90.00
_cell.angle_gamma   90.00
#
_symmetry.space_group_name_H-M   'P 1'
#
loop_
_entity.id
_entity.type
_entity.pdbx_description
1 polymer ?
#
loop_
_entity_poly.entity_id
_entity_poly.type
_entity_poly.pdbx_seq_one_letter_code
_entity_poly.pdbx_strand_id
1 'polypeptide(L)'
;MSDTTMPVDTTEQNDTASAEKDAAKPRRTIAVIDGNSLMHRAFHAIRQPMAAPDGTPTGALFGFFNMFIKLVESFSPDGVICAFDKGKPQVRIDMLPQYKAQRPPMDPALHAQFPVVKELLKTLDVPVCQLEGWEGDDILGTLARRGEAEGYQMLLFTGDRDMYQLSTEN
;
A
#
# COMPACT_ATOMS: atom_id res chain seq x y z
N MET A 1 40.03 -66.95 44.67
CA MET A 1 38.72 -66.98 44.05
C MET A 1 38.29 -65.54 43.95
N SER A 2 38.62 -64.91 42.86
CA SER A 2 38.53 -63.43 42.70
C SER A 2 37.53 -63.18 41.65
N ASP A 3 36.51 -62.49 42.03
CA ASP A 3 35.49 -62.03 41.11
C ASP A 3 35.73 -60.52 40.82
N THR A 4 36.09 -60.24 39.61
CA THR A 4 36.39 -58.91 39.18
C THR A 4 35.24 -58.41 38.27
N THR A 5 34.36 -57.61 38.82
CA THR A 5 33.29 -56.95 38.04
C THR A 5 33.78 -55.61 37.58
N MET A 6 33.84 -55.43 36.25
CA MET A 6 34.15 -54.16 35.59
C MET A 6 32.92 -53.25 35.59
N PRO A 7 33.01 -51.97 35.84
CA PRO A 7 31.92 -50.99 35.60
C PRO A 7 31.86 -50.61 34.15
N VAL A 8 30.67 -50.64 33.61
CA VAL A 8 30.33 -50.12 32.30
C VAL A 8 30.12 -48.58 32.42
N ASP A 9 31.00 -47.81 31.84
CA ASP A 9 30.86 -46.38 31.71
C ASP A 9 29.97 -46.08 30.50
N THR A 10 28.75 -45.65 30.79
CA THR A 10 27.79 -45.22 29.78
C THR A 10 27.78 -43.70 29.75
N THR A 11 28.68 -43.12 28.99
CA THR A 11 28.67 -41.68 28.69
C THR A 11 27.59 -41.41 27.68
N GLU A 12 26.40 -41.05 28.12
CA GLU A 12 25.38 -40.44 27.29
C GLU A 12 25.83 -39.01 26.93
N GLN A 13 26.35 -38.86 25.73
CA GLN A 13 26.53 -37.57 25.09
C GLN A 13 25.17 -37.02 24.76
N ASN A 14 24.75 -36.06 25.54
CA ASN A 14 23.56 -35.29 25.34
C ASN A 14 23.84 -34.22 24.28
N ASP A 15 23.73 -34.59 23.01
CA ASP A 15 23.76 -33.68 21.89
C ASP A 15 22.45 -32.86 21.86
N THR A 16 22.36 -31.87 22.74
CA THR A 16 21.41 -30.78 22.58
C THR A 16 21.92 -29.88 21.49
N ALA A 17 21.71 -30.29 20.22
CA ALA A 17 21.82 -29.40 19.08
C ALA A 17 20.84 -28.25 19.29
N SER A 18 21.40 -27.11 19.62
CA SER A 18 20.77 -25.82 19.65
C SER A 18 20.15 -25.55 18.29
N ALA A 19 18.85 -25.80 18.18
CA ALA A 19 18.03 -25.19 17.15
C ALA A 19 17.93 -23.70 17.48
N GLU A 20 18.95 -22.94 17.08
CA GLU A 20 18.82 -21.49 16.93
C GLU A 20 17.69 -21.26 15.92
N LYS A 21 16.51 -20.93 16.43
CA LYS A 21 15.45 -20.33 15.63
C LYS A 21 16.06 -19.12 14.97
N ASP A 22 16.33 -19.26 13.69
CA ASP A 22 16.62 -18.15 12.79
C ASP A 22 15.43 -17.18 12.91
N ALA A 23 15.56 -16.20 13.78
CA ALA A 23 14.57 -15.16 13.96
C ALA A 23 14.59 -14.36 12.66
N ALA A 24 13.65 -14.67 11.76
CA ALA A 24 13.50 -14.00 10.48
C ALA A 24 13.52 -12.49 10.74
N LYS A 25 14.47 -11.79 10.11
CA LYS A 25 14.57 -10.33 10.19
C LYS A 25 13.19 -9.74 9.94
N PRO A 26 12.71 -8.79 10.76
CA PRO A 26 11.40 -8.19 10.54
C PRO A 26 11.33 -7.66 9.11
N ARG A 27 10.31 -8.07 8.36
CA ARG A 27 10.11 -7.61 6.99
C ARG A 27 9.86 -6.10 7.02
N ARG A 28 10.51 -5.37 6.15
CA ARG A 28 10.19 -3.95 5.95
C ARG A 28 8.80 -3.84 5.37
N THR A 29 8.06 -2.84 5.84
CA THR A 29 6.67 -2.61 5.47
C THR A 29 6.56 -1.44 4.51
N ILE A 30 5.96 -1.65 3.35
CA ILE A 30 5.69 -0.60 2.35
C ILE A 30 4.18 -0.41 2.23
N ALA A 31 3.73 0.82 2.45
CA ALA A 31 2.34 1.20 2.21
C ALA A 31 2.17 1.70 0.77
N VAL A 32 1.21 1.13 0.04
CA VAL A 32 0.80 1.60 -1.29
C VAL A 32 -0.61 2.14 -1.21
N ILE A 33 -0.76 3.41 -1.53
CA ILE A 33 -2.00 4.16 -1.40
C ILE A 33 -2.63 4.36 -2.78
N ASP A 34 -3.89 3.98 -2.93
CA ASP A 34 -4.74 4.39 -4.04
C ASP A 34 -5.13 5.86 -3.85
N GLY A 35 -4.40 6.72 -4.54
CA GLY A 35 -4.58 8.16 -4.44
C GLY A 35 -5.93 8.64 -4.98
N ASN A 36 -6.44 8.00 -6.04
CA ASN A 36 -7.74 8.31 -6.60
C ASN A 36 -8.87 8.00 -5.61
N SER A 37 -8.85 6.78 -5.06
CA SER A 37 -9.84 6.34 -4.09
C SER A 37 -9.85 7.22 -2.83
N LEU A 38 -8.66 7.54 -2.28
CA LEU A 38 -8.57 8.42 -1.12
C LEU A 38 -9.07 9.85 -1.42
N MET A 39 -8.73 10.42 -2.58
CA MET A 39 -9.20 11.75 -2.98
C MET A 39 -10.72 11.79 -3.11
N HIS A 40 -11.32 10.80 -3.76
CA HIS A 40 -12.77 10.70 -3.87
C HIS A 40 -13.43 10.55 -2.50
N ARG A 41 -12.91 9.67 -1.66
CA ARG A 41 -13.40 9.47 -0.29
C ARG A 41 -13.31 10.75 0.54
N ALA A 42 -12.20 11.46 0.46
CA ALA A 42 -11.98 12.73 1.14
C ALA A 42 -13.00 13.77 0.69
N PHE A 43 -13.20 13.91 -0.62
CA PHE A 43 -14.13 14.87 -1.20
C PHE A 43 -15.56 14.67 -0.71
N HIS A 44 -16.02 13.42 -0.67
CA HIS A 44 -17.38 13.12 -0.21
C HIS A 44 -17.54 13.12 1.32
N ALA A 45 -16.47 12.98 2.08
CA ALA A 45 -16.50 13.02 3.54
C ALA A 45 -16.55 14.45 4.09
N ILE A 46 -15.93 15.41 3.41
CA ILE A 46 -15.88 16.80 3.84
C ILE A 46 -17.10 17.55 3.28
N ARG A 47 -18.09 17.76 4.13
CA ARG A 47 -19.35 18.43 3.73
C ARG A 47 -19.26 19.96 3.70
N GLN A 48 -18.34 20.54 4.47
CA GLN A 48 -18.18 21.99 4.51
C GLN A 48 -17.26 22.44 3.38
N PRO A 49 -17.65 23.46 2.61
CA PRO A 49 -16.78 24.04 1.60
C PRO A 49 -15.49 24.58 2.25
N MET A 50 -14.36 24.10 1.78
CA MET A 50 -13.04 24.59 2.17
C MET A 50 -12.32 25.08 0.94
N ALA A 51 -11.74 26.28 1.04
CA ALA A 51 -10.98 26.88 -0.03
C ALA A 51 -9.77 27.65 0.51
N ALA A 52 -8.74 27.74 -0.29
CA ALA A 52 -7.62 28.63 -0.09
C ALA A 52 -8.03 30.10 -0.31
N PRO A 53 -7.21 31.08 0.09
CA PRO A 53 -7.53 32.50 -0.08
C PRO A 53 -7.77 32.94 -1.54
N ASP A 54 -7.20 32.21 -2.50
CA ASP A 54 -7.40 32.42 -3.93
C ASP A 54 -8.68 31.77 -4.50
N GLY A 55 -9.47 31.12 -3.64
CA GLY A 55 -10.70 30.40 -4.02
C GLY A 55 -10.49 28.95 -4.45
N THR A 56 -9.27 28.44 -4.50
CA THR A 56 -8.99 27.05 -4.86
C THR A 56 -9.61 26.09 -3.84
N PRO A 57 -10.44 25.12 -4.25
CA PRO A 57 -11.02 24.12 -3.33
C PRO A 57 -9.92 23.30 -2.65
N THR A 58 -10.06 23.07 -1.32
CA THR A 58 -9.05 22.36 -0.53
C THR A 58 -9.62 21.22 0.34
N GLY A 59 -10.92 20.98 0.31
CA GLY A 59 -11.57 19.99 1.16
C GLY A 59 -11.05 18.57 0.94
N ALA A 60 -10.90 18.15 -0.33
CA ALA A 60 -10.35 16.82 -0.64
C ALA A 60 -8.88 16.69 -0.23
N LEU A 61 -8.08 17.75 -0.37
CA LEU A 61 -6.68 17.79 0.11
C LEU A 61 -6.63 17.58 1.61
N PHE A 62 -7.42 18.35 2.37
CA PHE A 62 -7.49 18.23 3.82
C PHE A 62 -7.86 16.82 4.27
N GLY A 63 -8.92 16.25 3.68
CA GLY A 63 -9.35 14.90 3.99
C GLY A 63 -8.33 13.83 3.61
N PHE A 64 -7.69 13.98 2.46
CA PHE A 64 -6.61 13.08 2.00
C PHE A 64 -5.46 13.05 2.99
N PHE A 65 -4.89 14.21 3.34
CA PHE A 65 -3.75 14.25 4.26
C PHE A 65 -4.10 13.83 5.68
N ASN A 66 -5.32 14.07 6.16
CA ASN A 66 -5.76 13.51 7.44
C ASN A 66 -5.78 11.97 7.44
N MET A 67 -6.26 11.34 6.35
CA MET A 67 -6.22 9.89 6.21
C MET A 67 -4.79 9.37 6.04
N PHE A 68 -3.96 10.08 5.28
CA PHE A 68 -2.56 9.76 5.06
C PHE A 68 -1.77 9.76 6.38
N ILE A 69 -1.90 10.82 7.17
CA ILE A 69 -1.22 10.93 8.49
C ILE A 69 -1.66 9.80 9.40
N LYS A 70 -2.97 9.55 9.52
CA LYS A 70 -3.49 8.45 10.34
C LYS A 70 -2.95 7.09 9.92
N LEU A 71 -2.79 6.86 8.62
CA LEU A 71 -2.21 5.65 8.08
C LEU A 71 -0.76 5.50 8.54
N VAL A 72 0.05 6.54 8.36
CA VAL A 72 1.45 6.52 8.75
C VAL A 72 1.59 6.31 10.26
N GLU A 73 0.80 7.02 11.07
CA GLU A 73 0.81 6.88 12.54
C GLU A 73 0.37 5.49 13.01
N SER A 74 -0.65 4.90 12.35
CA SER A 74 -1.23 3.62 12.79
C SER A 74 -0.40 2.42 12.41
N PHE A 75 0.28 2.46 11.26
CA PHE A 75 1.00 1.32 10.70
C PHE A 75 2.50 1.49 10.67
N SER A 76 3.01 2.70 10.87
CA SER A 76 4.45 3.04 10.87
C SER A 76 5.23 2.35 9.74
N PRO A 77 4.80 2.47 8.47
CA PRO A 77 5.47 1.80 7.36
C PRO A 77 6.87 2.37 7.15
N ASP A 78 7.81 1.54 6.69
CA ASP A 78 9.18 1.96 6.35
C ASP A 78 9.22 2.84 5.09
N GLY A 79 8.19 2.74 4.25
CA GLY A 79 8.03 3.56 3.06
C GLY A 79 6.57 3.67 2.62
N VAL A 80 6.26 4.75 1.91
CA VAL A 80 4.92 5.00 1.37
C VAL A 80 5.02 5.35 -0.11
N ILE A 81 4.12 4.81 -0.92
CA ILE A 81 3.99 5.09 -2.35
C ILE A 81 2.54 5.44 -2.63
N CYS A 82 2.28 6.47 -3.43
CA CYS A 82 0.94 6.81 -3.88
C CYS A 82 0.79 6.52 -5.38
N ALA A 83 -0.21 5.70 -5.74
CA ALA A 83 -0.57 5.43 -7.12
C ALA A 83 -1.76 6.27 -7.55
N PHE A 84 -1.72 6.80 -8.78
CA PHE A 84 -2.81 7.56 -9.37
C PHE A 84 -3.06 7.12 -10.80
N ASP A 85 -4.31 7.25 -11.23
CA ASP A 85 -4.68 7.10 -12.63
C ASP A 85 -3.98 8.15 -13.50
N LYS A 86 -3.64 7.76 -14.72
CA LYS A 86 -3.15 8.69 -15.73
C LYS A 86 -3.80 8.41 -17.08
N GLY A 87 -4.60 9.38 -17.52
CA GLY A 87 -5.32 9.25 -18.76
C GLY A 87 -6.48 8.26 -18.71
N LYS A 88 -6.90 7.79 -19.87
CA LYS A 88 -7.93 6.75 -19.99
C LYS A 88 -7.29 5.36 -19.96
N PRO A 89 -7.93 4.35 -19.35
CA PRO A 89 -7.39 2.98 -19.30
C PRO A 89 -7.49 2.32 -20.68
N GLN A 90 -6.55 2.66 -21.57
CA GLN A 90 -6.63 2.30 -22.98
C GLN A 90 -6.72 0.79 -23.22
N VAL A 91 -5.94 0.02 -22.48
CA VAL A 91 -5.96 -1.45 -22.58
C VAL A 91 -7.37 -2.01 -22.32
N ARG A 92 -8.07 -1.47 -21.32
CA ARG A 92 -9.43 -1.91 -20.99
C ARG A 92 -10.48 -1.41 -21.98
N ILE A 93 -10.31 -0.20 -22.51
CA ILE A 93 -11.19 0.37 -23.52
C ILE A 93 -11.06 -0.40 -24.84
N ASP A 94 -9.85 -0.79 -25.23
CA ASP A 94 -9.61 -1.58 -26.43
C ASP A 94 -10.24 -2.98 -26.32
N MET A 95 -10.21 -3.58 -25.12
CA MET A 95 -10.87 -4.88 -24.87
C MET A 95 -12.39 -4.77 -24.72
N LEU A 96 -12.87 -3.66 -24.14
CA LEU A 96 -14.28 -3.40 -23.86
C LEU A 96 -14.59 -1.91 -24.05
N PRO A 97 -15.03 -1.47 -25.23
CA PRO A 97 -15.28 -0.06 -25.52
C PRO A 97 -16.27 0.64 -24.58
N GLN A 98 -17.14 -0.13 -23.94
CA GLN A 98 -18.12 0.38 -22.97
C GLN A 98 -17.55 0.50 -21.54
N TYR A 99 -16.28 0.14 -21.32
CA TYR A 99 -15.67 0.17 -20.00
C TYR A 99 -15.73 1.58 -19.40
N LYS A 100 -16.41 1.72 -18.28
CA LYS A 100 -16.62 3.00 -17.56
C LYS A 100 -17.26 4.14 -18.41
N ALA A 101 -17.82 3.83 -19.59
CA ALA A 101 -18.38 4.85 -20.49
C ALA A 101 -19.57 5.62 -19.86
N GLN A 102 -20.27 5.01 -18.92
CA GLN A 102 -21.44 5.64 -18.25
C GLN A 102 -21.07 6.36 -16.95
N ARG A 103 -19.79 6.42 -16.56
CA ARG A 103 -19.40 7.17 -15.36
C ARG A 103 -19.61 8.67 -15.59
N PRO A 104 -20.29 9.38 -14.67
CA PRO A 104 -20.38 10.82 -14.76
C PRO A 104 -18.99 11.45 -14.71
N PRO A 105 -18.80 12.61 -15.33
CA PRO A 105 -17.53 13.33 -15.23
C PRO A 105 -17.23 13.67 -13.77
N MET A 106 -15.93 13.70 -13.45
CA MET A 106 -15.47 14.09 -12.11
C MET A 106 -15.89 15.53 -11.81
N ASP A 107 -16.30 15.77 -10.57
CA ASP A 107 -16.60 17.12 -10.10
C ASP A 107 -15.40 18.06 -10.36
N PRO A 108 -15.60 19.23 -10.97
CA PRO A 108 -14.51 20.18 -11.26
C PRO A 108 -13.73 20.61 -10.02
N ALA A 109 -14.42 20.75 -8.85
CA ALA A 109 -13.79 21.12 -7.61
C ALA A 109 -12.88 19.99 -7.06
N LEU A 110 -13.22 18.73 -7.30
CA LEU A 110 -12.34 17.61 -7.00
C LEU A 110 -11.20 17.54 -8.00
N HIS A 111 -11.48 17.67 -9.29
CA HIS A 111 -10.49 17.59 -10.36
C HIS A 111 -9.35 18.61 -10.16
N ALA A 112 -9.68 19.83 -9.78
CA ALA A 112 -8.72 20.91 -9.54
C ALA A 112 -7.71 20.57 -8.40
N GLN A 113 -8.06 19.67 -7.48
CA GLN A 113 -7.21 19.32 -6.35
C GLN A 113 -6.21 18.20 -6.66
N PHE A 114 -6.37 17.42 -7.73
CA PHE A 114 -5.44 16.33 -8.09
C PHE A 114 -4.02 16.80 -8.43
N PRO A 115 -3.80 17.87 -9.19
CA PRO A 115 -2.44 18.38 -9.37
C PRO A 115 -1.79 18.80 -8.07
N VAL A 116 -2.55 19.44 -7.18
CA VAL A 116 -2.05 19.97 -5.91
C VAL A 116 -1.64 18.84 -4.95
N VAL A 117 -2.45 17.79 -4.81
CA VAL A 117 -2.10 16.66 -3.94
C VAL A 117 -0.83 15.97 -4.41
N LYS A 118 -0.65 15.80 -5.73
CA LYS A 118 0.56 15.19 -6.29
C LYS A 118 1.80 16.04 -6.05
N GLU A 119 1.69 17.36 -6.15
CA GLU A 119 2.78 18.27 -5.86
C GLU A 119 3.16 18.28 -4.38
N LEU A 120 2.17 18.27 -3.49
CA LEU A 120 2.41 18.16 -2.06
C LEU A 120 3.07 16.82 -1.69
N LEU A 121 2.63 15.70 -2.27
CA LEU A 121 3.28 14.41 -2.05
C LEU A 121 4.75 14.42 -2.48
N LYS A 122 5.07 15.02 -3.63
CA LYS A 122 6.46 15.18 -4.06
C LYS A 122 7.28 16.04 -3.11
N THR A 123 6.70 17.13 -2.58
CA THR A 123 7.36 18.00 -1.59
C THR A 123 7.65 17.23 -0.29
N LEU A 124 6.87 16.22 0.02
CA LEU A 124 7.06 15.32 1.16
C LEU A 124 7.97 14.12 0.85
N ASP A 125 8.63 14.09 -0.30
CA ASP A 125 9.43 12.98 -0.79
C ASP A 125 8.65 11.63 -0.88
N VAL A 126 7.32 11.71 -1.05
CA VAL A 126 6.47 10.53 -1.26
C VAL A 126 6.40 10.23 -2.77
N PRO A 127 6.88 9.06 -3.22
CA PRO A 127 6.80 8.67 -4.62
C PRO A 127 5.37 8.65 -5.13
N VAL A 128 5.15 9.31 -6.27
CA VAL A 128 3.88 9.31 -7.00
C VAL A 128 4.03 8.47 -8.25
N CYS A 129 3.36 7.32 -8.29
CA CYS A 129 3.38 6.39 -9.41
C CYS A 129 2.16 6.63 -10.32
N GLN A 130 2.42 6.81 -11.60
CA GLN A 130 1.41 6.96 -12.65
C GLN A 130 1.93 6.35 -13.94
N LEU A 131 1.06 5.69 -14.69
CA LEU A 131 1.39 5.13 -15.99
C LEU A 131 0.28 5.45 -16.98
N GLU A 132 0.64 6.02 -18.13
CA GLU A 132 -0.32 6.36 -19.19
C GLU A 132 -1.05 5.12 -19.67
N GLY A 133 -2.39 5.21 -19.74
CA GLY A 133 -3.23 4.11 -20.21
C GLY A 133 -3.54 3.02 -19.17
N TRP A 134 -3.03 3.17 -17.94
CA TRP A 134 -3.25 2.24 -16.83
C TRP A 134 -3.96 2.92 -15.68
N GLU A 135 -4.70 2.14 -14.91
CA GLU A 135 -5.38 2.62 -13.70
C GLU A 135 -4.49 2.49 -12.46
N GLY A 136 -4.78 3.24 -11.42
CA GLY A 136 -4.11 3.14 -10.13
C GLY A 136 -4.13 1.73 -9.55
N ASP A 137 -5.24 1.01 -9.74
CA ASP A 137 -5.40 -0.38 -9.28
C ASP A 137 -4.41 -1.34 -9.93
N ASP A 138 -4.08 -1.14 -11.21
CA ASP A 138 -3.08 -1.95 -11.91
C ASP A 138 -1.68 -1.71 -11.34
N ILE A 139 -1.41 -0.46 -10.98
CA ILE A 139 -0.15 -0.05 -10.35
C ILE A 139 -0.08 -0.64 -8.93
N LEU A 140 -1.17 -0.55 -8.15
CA LEU A 140 -1.25 -1.15 -6.81
C LEU A 140 -0.94 -2.65 -6.88
N GLY A 141 -1.64 -3.38 -7.75
CA GLY A 141 -1.45 -4.82 -7.90
C GLY A 141 -0.04 -5.20 -8.33
N THR A 142 0.55 -4.40 -9.22
CA THR A 142 1.94 -4.61 -9.67
C THR A 142 2.93 -4.39 -8.54
N LEU A 143 2.78 -3.30 -7.78
CA LEU A 143 3.66 -2.97 -6.65
C LEU A 143 3.53 -3.99 -5.53
N ALA A 144 2.29 -4.44 -5.22
CA ALA A 144 2.05 -5.46 -4.22
C ALA A 144 2.82 -6.74 -4.54
N ARG A 145 2.65 -7.29 -5.74
CA ARG A 145 3.32 -8.53 -6.16
C ARG A 145 4.84 -8.40 -6.21
N ARG A 146 5.35 -7.27 -6.69
CA ARG A 146 6.80 -7.04 -6.74
C ARG A 146 7.40 -6.89 -5.36
N GLY A 147 6.76 -6.10 -4.49
CA GLY A 147 7.23 -5.91 -3.12
C GLY A 147 7.24 -7.21 -2.33
N GLU A 148 6.18 -8.02 -2.47
CA GLU A 148 6.12 -9.34 -1.84
C GLU A 148 7.23 -10.27 -2.35
N ALA A 149 7.47 -10.31 -3.66
CA ALA A 149 8.55 -11.10 -4.26
C ALA A 149 9.95 -10.65 -3.79
N GLU A 150 10.12 -9.38 -3.46
CA GLU A 150 11.35 -8.81 -2.89
C GLU A 150 11.43 -8.94 -1.36
N GLY A 151 10.44 -9.57 -0.72
CA GLY A 151 10.42 -9.86 0.71
C GLY A 151 9.87 -8.73 1.59
N TYR A 152 9.23 -7.72 1.01
CA TYR A 152 8.53 -6.69 1.78
C TYR A 152 7.15 -7.16 2.25
N GLN A 153 6.70 -6.62 3.37
CA GLN A 153 5.29 -6.64 3.73
C GLN A 153 4.59 -5.48 3.04
N MET A 154 3.56 -5.78 2.25
CA MET A 154 2.84 -4.77 1.47
C MET A 154 1.51 -4.43 2.13
N LEU A 155 1.30 -3.15 2.46
CA LEU A 155 0.03 -2.62 2.97
C LEU A 155 -0.68 -1.86 1.84
N LEU A 156 -1.84 -2.34 1.42
CA LEU A 156 -2.62 -1.69 0.37
C LEU A 156 -3.76 -0.86 0.98
N PHE A 157 -3.77 0.43 0.67
CA PHE A 157 -4.81 1.37 1.11
C PHE A 157 -5.65 1.80 -0.07
N THR A 158 -6.80 1.19 -0.21
CA THR A 158 -7.78 1.48 -1.26
C THR A 158 -9.20 1.43 -0.70
N GLY A 159 -10.12 2.10 -1.35
CA GLY A 159 -11.57 1.95 -1.09
C GLY A 159 -12.21 0.89 -1.97
N ASP A 160 -11.47 0.30 -2.90
CA ASP A 160 -11.97 -0.72 -3.81
C ASP A 160 -11.90 -2.11 -3.16
N ARG A 161 -13.05 -2.77 -3.06
CA ARG A 161 -13.15 -4.12 -2.50
C ARG A 161 -12.54 -5.19 -3.41
N ASP A 162 -12.42 -4.92 -4.69
CA ASP A 162 -11.83 -5.86 -5.64
C ASP A 162 -10.34 -6.09 -5.34
N MET A 163 -9.70 -5.16 -4.63
CA MET A 163 -8.32 -5.32 -4.16
C MET A 163 -8.12 -6.40 -3.09
N TYR A 164 -9.19 -6.91 -2.45
CA TYR A 164 -9.08 -8.06 -1.54
C TYR A 164 -8.54 -9.32 -2.21
N GLN A 165 -8.68 -9.44 -3.53
CA GLN A 165 -8.07 -10.55 -4.31
C GLN A 165 -6.53 -10.56 -4.25
N LEU A 166 -5.90 -9.45 -3.86
CA LEU A 166 -4.45 -9.34 -3.70
C LEU A 166 -3.98 -9.66 -2.27
N SER A 167 -4.92 -9.90 -1.36
CA SER A 167 -4.58 -10.27 0.02
C SER A 167 -3.97 -11.66 0.06
N THR A 168 -2.81 -11.78 0.69
CA THR A 168 -2.12 -13.04 0.95
C THR A 168 -2.02 -13.28 2.46
N GLU A 169 -1.63 -14.49 2.87
CA GLU A 169 -1.45 -14.83 4.29
C GLU A 169 -0.16 -14.25 4.90
N ASN A 170 0.62 -13.50 4.11
CA ASN A 170 1.91 -12.95 4.52
C ASN A 170 1.85 -11.46 4.84
#